data_13a66ea77a0f23446138078b039b1c8a
#
_entry.id   13a66ea77a0f23446138078b039b1c8a
#
_cell.length_a   1.000
_cell.length_b   1.000
_cell.length_c   1.000
_cell.angle_alpha   90.00
_cell.angle_beta   90.00
_cell.angle_gamma   90.00
#
_symmetry.space_group_name_H-M   'P 1'
#
loop_
_entity.id
_entity.type
_entity.pdbx_description
1 polymer ?
#
loop_
_entity_poly.entity_id
_entity_poly.type
_entity_poly.pdbx_seq_one_letter_code
_entity_poly.pdbx_strand_id
1 'polypeptide(L)'
;AVFEKEVLKGGMELPNWGIKLIRRLEEKGFEAYAVGGCVRDMLLGKKPEDYDFAVSALPDETKQALNGVPVFDTGLRHGTVTAVVDGHAAEITTYRTESGYSDFRRPDKVGFTRSLSEDLSRRDFTVNAMAFHPERGLVDCFGGKEDLKNRILKCVGEPERRFREDALRILRCLRFSSALEFAIEEDTRQALLKHRELLKKIAPERLQAEFSKLILGEWAEQVLTEYLPVFQVFLPEAGQRRSALSWLPAEKKLRLAG
;
A
#
# COMPACT_ATOMS: atom_id res chain seq x y z
N ALA A 1 -0.46 -3.11 -26.52
CA ALA A 1 -1.71 -2.95 -27.31
C ALA A 1 -2.89 -3.76 -26.75
N VAL A 2 -2.67 -4.99 -26.21
CA VAL A 2 -3.73 -5.78 -25.55
C VAL A 2 -4.03 -5.23 -24.16
N PHE A 3 -3.00 -4.85 -23.41
CA PHE A 3 -3.10 -4.27 -22.07
C PHE A 3 -3.80 -2.88 -22.05
N GLU A 4 -3.57 -2.05 -23.07
CA GLU A 4 -4.28 -0.75 -23.21
C GLU A 4 -5.78 -0.89 -23.42
N LYS A 5 -6.24 -1.98 -24.06
CA LYS A 5 -7.66 -2.23 -24.29
C LYS A 5 -8.38 -2.82 -23.08
N GLU A 6 -7.67 -3.53 -22.18
CA GLU A 6 -8.26 -4.14 -20.99
C GLU A 6 -8.34 -3.14 -19.81
N VAL A 7 -7.31 -2.33 -19.58
CA VAL A 7 -7.28 -1.32 -18.50
C VAL A 7 -8.31 -0.19 -18.71
N LEU A 8 -8.75 0.04 -19.95
CA LEU A 8 -9.71 1.10 -20.28
C LEU A 8 -11.15 0.61 -20.53
N LYS A 9 -11.42 -0.71 -20.50
CA LYS A 9 -12.75 -1.27 -20.79
C LYS A 9 -13.62 -1.58 -19.58
N GLY A 10 -13.02 -1.71 -18.38
CA GLY A 10 -13.78 -1.79 -17.14
C GLY A 10 -13.76 -0.44 -16.47
N GLY A 11 -14.85 0.29 -16.47
CA GLY A 11 -14.96 1.53 -15.68
C GLY A 11 -14.59 1.23 -14.23
N MET A 12 -13.81 2.12 -13.60
CA MET A 12 -13.54 2.00 -12.16
C MET A 12 -14.86 2.16 -11.42
N GLU A 13 -15.29 1.12 -10.71
CA GLU A 13 -16.54 1.12 -9.96
C GLU A 13 -16.29 0.75 -8.51
N LEU A 14 -16.77 1.59 -7.61
CA LEU A 14 -16.85 1.25 -6.20
C LEU A 14 -18.12 0.41 -5.94
N PRO A 15 -18.08 -0.51 -4.98
CA PRO A 15 -19.27 -1.20 -4.54
C PRO A 15 -20.28 -0.20 -3.96
N ASN A 16 -21.57 -0.51 -4.06
CA ASN A 16 -22.64 0.37 -3.59
C ASN A 16 -22.49 0.83 -2.16
N TRP A 17 -22.02 -0.04 -1.28
CA TRP A 17 -21.77 0.31 0.12
C TRP A 17 -20.64 1.36 0.27
N GLY A 18 -19.60 1.29 -0.57
CA GLY A 18 -18.52 2.29 -0.59
C GLY A 18 -19.00 3.64 -1.11
N ILE A 19 -19.86 3.65 -2.14
CA ILE A 19 -20.50 4.88 -2.62
C ILE A 19 -21.38 5.52 -1.53
N LYS A 20 -22.18 4.71 -0.82
CA LYS A 20 -22.99 5.18 0.32
C LYS A 20 -22.13 5.78 1.42
N LEU A 21 -20.99 5.16 1.74
CA LEU A 21 -20.07 5.66 2.74
C LEU A 21 -19.55 7.05 2.37
N ILE A 22 -19.05 7.21 1.14
CA ILE A 22 -18.55 8.50 0.64
C ILE A 22 -19.65 9.57 0.73
N ARG A 23 -20.84 9.29 0.21
CA ARG A 23 -21.98 10.24 0.22
C ARG A 23 -22.34 10.69 1.64
N ARG A 24 -22.40 9.77 2.61
CA ARG A 24 -22.71 10.12 3.99
C ARG A 24 -21.69 11.08 4.60
N LEU A 25 -20.42 10.90 4.31
CA LEU A 25 -19.36 11.80 4.76
C LEU A 25 -19.47 13.17 4.08
N GLU A 26 -19.76 13.19 2.78
CA GLU A 26 -19.92 14.43 2.01
C GLU A 26 -21.17 15.23 2.37
N GLU A 27 -22.28 14.58 2.70
CA GLU A 27 -23.49 15.23 3.25
C GLU A 27 -23.23 16.00 4.56
N LYS A 28 -22.14 15.65 5.25
CA LYS A 28 -21.65 16.35 6.46
C LYS A 28 -20.54 17.35 6.17
N GLY A 29 -20.22 17.59 4.89
CA GLY A 29 -19.23 18.57 4.46
C GLY A 29 -17.79 18.08 4.45
N PHE A 30 -17.56 16.75 4.49
CA PHE A 30 -16.22 16.17 4.47
C PHE A 30 -15.91 15.55 3.12
N GLU A 31 -14.72 15.77 2.59
CA GLU A 31 -14.23 15.04 1.44
C GLU A 31 -13.90 13.59 1.81
N ALA A 32 -14.24 12.63 0.93
CA ALA A 32 -13.88 11.24 1.09
C ALA A 32 -13.56 10.58 -0.26
N TYR A 33 -12.54 9.74 -0.28
CA TYR A 33 -12.07 9.02 -1.46
C TYR A 33 -11.71 7.58 -1.10
N ALA A 34 -11.92 6.64 -2.03
CA ALA A 34 -11.22 5.36 -1.99
C ALA A 34 -9.75 5.59 -2.36
N VAL A 35 -8.81 4.90 -1.70
CA VAL A 35 -7.37 5.19 -1.85
C VAL A 35 -6.51 3.93 -1.85
N GLY A 36 -5.32 4.03 -2.42
CA GLY A 36 -4.28 3.02 -2.27
C GLY A 36 -4.49 1.77 -3.10
N GLY A 37 -4.36 0.60 -2.47
CA GLY A 37 -4.37 -0.69 -3.15
C GLY A 37 -5.64 -0.97 -3.95
N CYS A 38 -6.80 -0.59 -3.43
CA CYS A 38 -8.06 -0.81 -4.14
C CYS A 38 -8.15 0.01 -5.43
N VAL A 39 -7.63 1.24 -5.44
CA VAL A 39 -7.60 2.08 -6.65
C VAL A 39 -6.65 1.50 -7.70
N ARG A 40 -5.46 1.05 -7.28
CA ARG A 40 -4.53 0.32 -8.15
C ARG A 40 -5.17 -0.92 -8.75
N ASP A 41 -5.82 -1.74 -7.94
CA ASP A 41 -6.39 -3.01 -8.38
C ASP A 41 -7.58 -2.79 -9.32
N MET A 42 -8.43 -1.79 -9.06
CA MET A 42 -9.48 -1.37 -10.01
C MET A 42 -8.90 -0.92 -11.36
N LEU A 43 -7.81 -0.14 -11.36
CA LEU A 43 -7.13 0.28 -12.59
C LEU A 43 -6.51 -0.89 -13.36
N LEU A 44 -6.10 -1.96 -12.65
CA LEU A 44 -5.63 -3.21 -13.25
C LEU A 44 -6.77 -4.14 -13.71
N GLY A 45 -8.04 -3.72 -13.58
CA GLY A 45 -9.21 -4.55 -13.89
C GLY A 45 -9.42 -5.71 -12.90
N LYS A 46 -8.78 -5.66 -11.74
CA LYS A 46 -8.92 -6.66 -10.67
C LYS A 46 -9.98 -6.18 -9.68
N LYS A 47 -10.71 -7.14 -9.10
CA LYS A 47 -11.60 -6.85 -7.98
C LYS A 47 -10.75 -6.70 -6.70
N PRO A 48 -10.79 -5.54 -6.01
CA PRO A 48 -10.09 -5.39 -4.74
C PRO A 48 -10.63 -6.36 -3.67
N GLU A 49 -9.73 -6.85 -2.82
CA GLU A 49 -10.11 -7.65 -1.64
C GLU A 49 -10.62 -6.73 -0.52
N ASP A 50 -9.89 -5.63 -0.28
CA ASP A 50 -10.20 -4.64 0.74
C ASP A 50 -10.33 -3.26 0.12
N TYR A 51 -11.14 -2.40 0.74
CA TYR A 51 -11.32 -1.02 0.34
C TYR A 51 -10.96 -0.08 1.47
N ASP A 52 -9.91 0.72 1.25
CA ASP A 52 -9.47 1.77 2.15
C ASP A 52 -10.03 3.11 1.70
N PHE A 53 -10.45 3.92 2.66
CA PHE A 53 -10.94 5.27 2.42
C PHE A 53 -10.09 6.29 3.17
N ALA A 54 -9.87 7.43 2.53
CA ALA A 54 -9.27 8.59 3.16
C ALA A 54 -10.29 9.71 3.21
N VAL A 55 -10.32 10.44 4.33
CA VAL A 55 -11.34 11.46 4.60
C VAL A 55 -10.73 12.72 5.20
N SER A 56 -11.32 13.87 4.89
CA SER A 56 -10.91 15.14 5.50
C SER A 56 -11.38 15.30 6.94
N ALA A 57 -12.34 14.48 7.41
CA ALA A 57 -12.85 14.50 8.77
C ALA A 57 -11.85 13.93 9.78
N LEU A 58 -11.80 14.49 10.99
CA LEU A 58 -11.12 13.87 12.12
C LEU A 58 -11.86 12.60 12.58
N PRO A 59 -11.23 11.69 13.33
CA PRO A 59 -11.87 10.44 13.76
C PRO A 59 -13.24 10.65 14.46
N ASP A 60 -13.35 11.62 15.34
CA ASP A 60 -14.60 11.91 16.03
C ASP A 60 -15.65 12.55 15.11
N GLU A 61 -15.22 13.41 14.17
CA GLU A 61 -16.10 13.96 13.12
C GLU A 61 -16.61 12.83 12.21
N THR A 62 -15.75 11.86 11.87
CA THR A 62 -16.12 10.66 11.08
C THR A 62 -17.18 9.84 11.80
N LYS A 63 -17.01 9.57 13.10
CA LYS A 63 -18.00 8.86 13.91
C LYS A 63 -19.34 9.59 13.95
N GLN A 64 -19.32 10.91 14.12
CA GLN A 64 -20.54 11.73 14.13
C GLN A 64 -21.23 11.74 12.75
N ALA A 65 -20.46 11.86 11.66
CA ALA A 65 -21.00 11.82 10.30
C ALA A 65 -21.64 10.46 9.96
N LEU A 66 -21.11 9.39 10.53
CA LEU A 66 -21.61 8.02 10.35
C LEU A 66 -22.57 7.58 11.46
N ASN A 67 -23.21 8.50 12.15
CA ASN A 67 -24.19 8.15 13.19
C ASN A 67 -25.22 7.12 12.70
N GLY A 68 -25.43 6.05 13.47
CA GLY A 68 -26.27 4.89 13.11
C GLY A 68 -25.55 3.80 12.29
N VAL A 69 -24.26 3.98 11.99
CA VAL A 69 -23.40 2.94 11.45
C VAL A 69 -22.46 2.46 12.57
N PRO A 70 -22.22 1.15 12.74
CA PRO A 70 -21.20 0.67 13.69
C PRO A 70 -19.81 1.16 13.27
N VAL A 71 -19.12 1.90 14.16
CA VAL A 71 -17.76 2.41 13.96
C VAL A 71 -16.90 2.02 15.13
N PHE A 72 -15.73 1.47 14.84
CA PHE A 72 -14.76 0.94 15.82
C PHE A 72 -13.44 1.69 15.76
N ASP A 73 -12.82 1.88 16.90
CA ASP A 73 -11.51 2.54 17.07
C ASP A 73 -10.37 1.57 16.80
N THR A 74 -10.03 1.34 15.56
CA THR A 74 -9.00 0.36 15.17
C THR A 74 -7.59 0.93 15.12
N GLY A 75 -7.46 2.26 15.00
CA GLY A 75 -6.16 2.93 14.87
C GLY A 75 -6.20 4.43 15.15
N LEU A 76 -6.87 4.87 16.19
CA LEU A 76 -7.07 6.30 16.54
C LEU A 76 -5.79 7.12 16.57
N ARG A 77 -4.68 6.54 17.08
CA ARG A 77 -3.36 7.22 17.09
C ARG A 77 -2.86 7.60 15.70
N HIS A 78 -3.36 6.91 14.68
CA HIS A 78 -3.01 7.14 13.27
C HIS A 78 -4.18 7.73 12.47
N GLY A 79 -5.26 8.12 13.14
CA GLY A 79 -6.43 8.71 12.52
C GLY A 79 -7.35 7.70 11.82
N THR A 80 -7.24 6.39 12.14
CA THR A 80 -8.01 5.33 11.47
C THR A 80 -9.14 4.82 12.36
N VAL A 81 -10.32 4.70 11.76
CA VAL A 81 -11.50 4.01 12.33
C VAL A 81 -12.00 2.98 11.32
N THR A 82 -12.67 1.94 11.77
CA THR A 82 -13.34 0.96 10.90
C THR A 82 -14.84 1.10 11.04
N ALA A 83 -15.53 1.35 9.93
CA ALA A 83 -16.99 1.38 9.86
C ALA A 83 -17.52 0.10 9.20
N VAL A 84 -18.69 -0.39 9.65
CA VAL A 84 -19.36 -1.53 9.01
C VAL A 84 -20.58 -1.02 8.25
N VAL A 85 -20.48 -0.93 6.94
CA VAL A 85 -21.51 -0.43 6.03
C VAL A 85 -22.08 -1.57 5.21
N ASP A 86 -23.40 -1.81 5.31
CA ASP A 86 -24.09 -2.92 4.63
C ASP A 86 -23.39 -4.29 4.84
N GLY A 87 -22.84 -4.53 6.05
CA GLY A 87 -22.12 -5.76 6.41
C GLY A 87 -20.66 -5.83 5.93
N HIS A 88 -20.13 -4.77 5.32
CA HIS A 88 -18.74 -4.69 4.86
C HIS A 88 -17.92 -3.77 5.77
N ALA A 89 -16.74 -4.25 6.19
CA ALA A 89 -15.80 -3.44 6.94
C ALA A 89 -15.07 -2.47 5.99
N ALA A 90 -15.02 -1.20 6.36
CA ALA A 90 -14.31 -0.15 5.65
C ALA A 90 -13.30 0.52 6.60
N GLU A 91 -12.02 0.49 6.27
CA GLU A 91 -11.03 1.30 6.97
C GLU A 91 -11.10 2.75 6.46
N ILE A 92 -11.29 3.69 7.38
CA ILE A 92 -11.41 5.11 7.09
C ILE A 92 -10.31 5.84 7.85
N THR A 93 -9.40 6.47 7.12
CA THR A 93 -8.26 7.19 7.69
C THR A 93 -8.39 8.68 7.40
N THR A 94 -8.27 9.49 8.44
CA THR A 94 -8.18 10.95 8.31
C THR A 94 -6.96 11.33 7.48
N TYR A 95 -7.08 12.31 6.57
CA TYR A 95 -5.93 12.86 5.85
C TYR A 95 -4.85 13.30 6.83
N ARG A 96 -3.64 12.87 6.62
CA ARG A 96 -2.56 13.13 7.57
C ARG A 96 -1.24 13.43 6.89
N THR A 97 -0.44 14.21 7.60
CA THR A 97 0.98 14.38 7.34
C THR A 97 1.79 13.61 8.37
N GLU A 98 2.98 13.21 8.00
CA GLU A 98 3.88 12.47 8.86
C GLU A 98 5.23 13.17 8.89
N SER A 99 5.82 13.34 10.07
CA SER A 99 7.11 14.00 10.21
C SER A 99 7.92 13.41 11.37
N GLY A 100 9.27 13.42 11.20
CA GLY A 100 10.19 12.78 12.12
C GLY A 100 10.06 11.26 12.06
N TYR A 101 11.20 10.58 12.01
CA TYR A 101 11.25 9.12 12.00
C TYR A 101 12.52 8.68 12.69
N SER A 102 12.51 8.75 14.03
CA SER A 102 13.68 8.41 14.84
C SER A 102 13.96 6.92 14.90
N ASP A 103 12.91 6.08 14.72
CA ASP A 103 13.00 4.62 14.84
C ASP A 103 12.94 3.86 13.48
N PHE A 104 13.01 4.59 12.35
CA PHE A 104 12.89 4.05 10.98
C PHE A 104 11.60 3.26 10.73
N ARG A 105 10.54 3.57 11.49
CA ARG A 105 9.28 2.82 11.46
C ARG A 105 8.04 3.70 11.56
N ARG A 106 8.02 4.57 12.56
CA ARG A 106 6.83 5.37 12.89
C ARG A 106 7.19 6.84 12.78
N PRO A 107 6.27 7.65 12.26
CA PRO A 107 6.44 9.07 12.36
C PRO A 107 6.43 9.47 13.85
N ASP A 108 7.37 10.31 14.24
CA ASP A 108 7.42 10.88 15.60
C ASP A 108 6.21 11.78 15.84
N LYS A 109 5.70 12.39 14.76
CA LYS A 109 4.50 13.24 14.80
C LYS A 109 3.58 12.89 13.63
N VAL A 110 2.32 12.65 13.94
CA VAL A 110 1.23 12.56 12.99
C VAL A 110 0.43 13.86 13.12
N GLY A 111 0.38 14.64 12.04
CA GLY A 111 -0.47 15.80 11.90
C GLY A 111 -1.67 15.48 11.02
N PHE A 112 -2.84 15.98 11.37
CA PHE A 112 -4.00 15.88 10.48
C PHE A 112 -4.04 17.09 9.54
N THR A 113 -4.47 16.85 8.31
CA THR A 113 -4.60 17.87 7.27
C THR A 113 -5.97 17.77 6.60
N ARG A 114 -6.35 18.81 5.86
CA ARG A 114 -7.54 18.80 4.99
C ARG A 114 -7.16 18.58 3.51
N SER A 115 -5.88 18.37 3.21
CA SER A 115 -5.36 18.21 1.87
C SER A 115 -5.18 16.74 1.50
N LEU A 116 -5.96 16.26 0.53
CA LEU A 116 -5.78 14.92 -0.04
C LEU A 116 -4.37 14.72 -0.63
N SER A 117 -3.83 15.74 -1.32
CA SER A 117 -2.49 15.68 -1.92
C SER A 117 -1.40 15.47 -0.88
N GLU A 118 -1.50 16.09 0.30
CA GLU A 118 -0.56 15.86 1.40
C GLU A 118 -0.67 14.44 1.93
N ASP A 119 -1.88 13.88 2.09
CA ASP A 119 -2.05 12.48 2.49
C ASP A 119 -1.47 11.51 1.47
N LEU A 120 -1.69 11.75 0.18
CA LEU A 120 -1.12 10.92 -0.88
C LEU A 120 0.42 11.02 -0.93
N SER A 121 0.99 12.20 -0.63
CA SER A 121 2.44 12.45 -0.69
C SER A 121 3.26 11.62 0.31
N ARG A 122 2.68 11.18 1.44
CA ARG A 122 3.37 10.37 2.44
C ARG A 122 3.37 8.87 2.14
N ARG A 123 2.64 8.44 1.12
CA ARG A 123 2.51 7.01 0.76
C ARG A 123 3.83 6.47 0.20
N ASP A 124 3.91 5.15 0.10
CA ASP A 124 5.13 4.44 -0.28
C ASP A 124 5.45 4.59 -1.78
N PHE A 125 4.54 4.14 -2.65
CA PHE A 125 4.77 4.07 -4.10
C PHE A 125 3.68 4.81 -4.87
N THR A 126 4.04 5.36 -6.02
CA THR A 126 3.13 6.13 -6.89
C THR A 126 1.87 5.35 -7.24
N VAL A 127 2.01 4.06 -7.54
CA VAL A 127 0.88 3.16 -7.88
C VAL A 127 -0.10 2.94 -6.71
N ASN A 128 0.29 3.24 -5.48
CA ASN A 128 -0.54 3.20 -4.28
C ASN A 128 -0.89 4.60 -3.77
N ALA A 129 -0.44 5.67 -4.43
CA ALA A 129 -0.67 7.06 -4.06
C ALA A 129 -1.71 7.73 -4.97
N MET A 130 -2.76 7.00 -5.29
CA MET A 130 -3.90 7.45 -6.08
C MET A 130 -5.17 7.37 -5.24
N ALA A 131 -6.13 8.24 -5.57
CA ALA A 131 -7.45 8.28 -4.97
C ALA A 131 -8.54 8.23 -6.03
N PHE A 132 -9.69 7.68 -5.70
CA PHE A 132 -10.83 7.59 -6.61
C PHE A 132 -12.14 8.02 -5.94
N HIS A 133 -12.90 8.81 -6.67
CA HIS A 133 -14.25 9.23 -6.27
C HIS A 133 -15.25 8.89 -7.40
N PRO A 134 -16.44 8.35 -7.09
CA PRO A 134 -17.38 7.92 -8.12
C PRO A 134 -17.85 9.04 -9.06
N GLU A 135 -17.91 10.28 -8.59
CA GLU A 135 -18.35 11.43 -9.38
C GLU A 135 -17.20 12.30 -9.90
N ARG A 136 -16.08 12.42 -9.15
CA ARG A 136 -14.92 13.27 -9.51
C ARG A 136 -13.83 12.50 -10.27
N GLY A 137 -13.94 11.15 -10.30
CA GLY A 137 -12.97 10.30 -10.99
C GLY A 137 -11.67 10.08 -10.22
N LEU A 138 -10.62 9.77 -10.97
CA LEU A 138 -9.28 9.48 -10.45
C LEU A 138 -8.52 10.77 -10.12
N VAL A 139 -7.92 10.79 -8.92
CA VAL A 139 -6.95 11.79 -8.49
C VAL A 139 -5.58 11.13 -8.43
N ASP A 140 -4.66 11.58 -9.26
CA ASP A 140 -3.29 11.08 -9.39
C ASP A 140 -2.31 12.26 -9.40
N CYS A 141 -1.74 12.57 -8.24
CA CYS A 141 -0.82 13.68 -8.05
C CYS A 141 0.64 13.33 -8.37
N PHE A 142 0.97 12.04 -8.49
CA PHE A 142 2.35 11.55 -8.53
C PHE A 142 2.66 10.67 -9.75
N GLY A 143 1.76 10.60 -10.72
CA GLY A 143 1.97 9.82 -11.95
C GLY A 143 1.79 8.31 -11.77
N GLY A 144 1.07 7.88 -10.74
CA GLY A 144 0.85 6.46 -10.44
C GLY A 144 0.15 5.69 -11.55
N LYS A 145 -0.78 6.34 -12.28
CA LYS A 145 -1.47 5.72 -13.42
C LYS A 145 -0.50 5.39 -14.57
N GLU A 146 0.45 6.28 -14.86
CA GLU A 146 1.44 6.04 -15.91
C GLU A 146 2.45 4.98 -15.47
N ASP A 147 2.92 5.02 -14.21
CA ASP A 147 3.79 4.00 -13.65
C ASP A 147 3.10 2.61 -13.64
N LEU A 148 1.80 2.58 -13.34
CA LEU A 148 0.99 1.36 -13.40
C LEU A 148 0.91 0.79 -14.82
N LYS A 149 0.67 1.65 -15.82
CA LYS A 149 0.63 1.28 -17.23
C LYS A 149 1.97 0.71 -17.70
N ASN A 150 3.07 1.31 -17.26
CA ASN A 150 4.43 0.90 -17.62
C ASN A 150 4.95 -0.25 -16.75
N ARG A 151 4.17 -0.75 -15.79
CA ARG A 151 4.56 -1.80 -14.82
C ARG A 151 5.81 -1.42 -14.03
N ILE A 152 5.84 -0.21 -13.49
CA ILE A 152 6.97 0.33 -12.75
C ILE A 152 6.55 0.58 -11.29
N LEU A 153 7.43 0.17 -10.36
CA LEU A 153 7.37 0.55 -8.95
C LEU A 153 8.34 1.70 -8.69
N LYS A 154 7.77 2.84 -8.34
CA LYS A 154 8.48 4.07 -8.05
C LYS A 154 8.04 4.64 -6.71
N CYS A 155 9.00 5.07 -5.87
CA CYS A 155 8.69 5.77 -4.64
C CYS A 155 7.98 7.10 -4.90
N VAL A 156 7.07 7.49 -4.00
CA VAL A 156 6.54 8.86 -3.99
C VAL A 156 7.61 9.79 -3.46
N GLY A 157 8.03 10.77 -4.28
CA GLY A 157 9.10 11.69 -3.95
C GLY A 157 10.48 11.04 -3.95
N GLU A 158 11.35 11.40 -3.01
CA GLU A 158 12.74 10.95 -2.95
C GLU A 158 12.87 9.55 -2.33
N PRO A 159 13.37 8.52 -3.04
CA PRO A 159 13.42 7.15 -2.56
C PRO A 159 14.28 6.98 -1.30
N GLU A 160 15.45 7.63 -1.22
CA GLU A 160 16.33 7.54 -0.05
C GLU A 160 15.62 8.03 1.22
N ARG A 161 14.89 9.12 1.11
CA ARG A 161 14.09 9.65 2.21
C ARG A 161 13.00 8.66 2.61
N ARG A 162 12.25 8.09 1.65
CA ARG A 162 11.16 7.13 1.90
C ARG A 162 11.64 5.89 2.65
N PHE A 163 12.79 5.34 2.29
CA PHE A 163 13.34 4.16 2.97
C PHE A 163 13.92 4.46 4.34
N ARG A 164 14.40 5.68 4.58
CA ARG A 164 14.80 6.11 5.92
C ARG A 164 13.61 6.38 6.85
N GLU A 165 12.50 6.84 6.32
CA GLU A 165 11.27 7.04 7.10
C GLU A 165 10.71 5.71 7.62
N ASP A 166 10.49 4.73 6.76
CA ASP A 166 10.11 3.36 7.14
C ASP A 166 10.88 2.36 6.29
N ALA A 167 11.87 1.72 6.91
CA ALA A 167 12.72 0.75 6.22
C ALA A 167 11.95 -0.49 5.74
N LEU A 168 10.77 -0.79 6.31
CA LEU A 168 9.93 -1.87 5.80
C LEU A 168 9.46 -1.63 4.37
N ARG A 169 9.43 -0.36 3.91
CA ARG A 169 9.10 -0.02 2.51
C ARG A 169 10.06 -0.70 1.52
N ILE A 170 11.30 -1.02 1.92
CA ILE A 170 12.24 -1.81 1.12
C ILE A 170 11.65 -3.19 0.81
N LEU A 171 11.22 -3.90 1.84
CA LEU A 171 10.64 -5.23 1.67
C LEU A 171 9.25 -5.18 1.00
N ARG A 172 8.47 -4.12 1.26
CA ARG A 172 7.21 -3.86 0.56
C ARG A 172 7.40 -3.64 -0.93
N CYS A 173 8.48 -2.93 -1.35
CA CYS A 173 8.83 -2.76 -2.76
C CYS A 173 9.02 -4.11 -3.44
N LEU A 174 9.85 -4.97 -2.85
CA LEU A 174 10.12 -6.31 -3.35
C LEU A 174 8.86 -7.19 -3.37
N ARG A 175 8.00 -7.06 -2.36
CA ARG A 175 6.71 -7.76 -2.33
C ARG A 175 5.79 -7.33 -3.47
N PHE A 176 5.68 -6.03 -3.73
CA PHE A 176 4.86 -5.56 -4.86
C PHE A 176 5.45 -5.98 -6.21
N SER A 177 6.78 -5.95 -6.36
CA SER A 177 7.44 -6.49 -7.56
C SER A 177 7.09 -7.96 -7.77
N SER A 178 7.15 -8.77 -6.72
CA SER A 178 6.83 -10.20 -6.75
C SER A 178 5.34 -10.49 -7.06
N ALA A 179 4.43 -9.65 -6.57
CA ALA A 179 2.99 -9.87 -6.73
C ALA A 179 2.41 -9.30 -8.02
N LEU A 180 3.03 -8.25 -8.58
CA LEU A 180 2.49 -7.49 -9.72
C LEU A 180 3.29 -7.66 -11.02
N GLU A 181 4.46 -8.30 -10.98
CA GLU A 181 5.40 -8.35 -12.10
C GLU A 181 5.87 -6.95 -12.54
N PHE A 182 6.13 -6.08 -11.59
CA PHE A 182 6.56 -4.72 -11.87
C PHE A 182 8.07 -4.58 -11.67
N ALA A 183 8.73 -3.95 -12.65
CA ALA A 183 10.12 -3.53 -12.52
C ALA A 183 10.23 -2.40 -11.50
N ILE A 184 11.33 -2.37 -10.75
CA ILE A 184 11.61 -1.28 -9.82
C ILE A 184 12.37 -0.19 -10.57
N GLU A 185 11.87 1.05 -10.49
CA GLU A 185 12.51 2.21 -11.10
C GLU A 185 13.95 2.38 -10.56
N GLU A 186 14.87 2.83 -11.40
CA GLU A 186 16.31 2.77 -11.13
C GLU A 186 16.74 3.51 -9.86
N ASP A 187 16.26 4.74 -9.64
CA ASP A 187 16.62 5.50 -8.42
C ASP A 187 16.04 4.84 -7.18
N THR A 188 14.83 4.29 -7.28
CA THR A 188 14.19 3.49 -6.22
C THR A 188 15.00 2.22 -5.93
N ARG A 189 15.47 1.53 -6.97
CA ARG A 189 16.29 0.32 -6.85
C ARG A 189 17.65 0.60 -6.20
N GLN A 190 18.32 1.66 -6.61
CA GLN A 190 19.61 2.07 -6.03
C GLN A 190 19.46 2.43 -4.55
N ALA A 191 18.45 3.22 -4.20
CA ALA A 191 18.16 3.59 -2.83
C ALA A 191 17.81 2.36 -1.96
N LEU A 192 17.03 1.42 -2.49
CA LEU A 192 16.67 0.16 -1.83
C LEU A 192 17.94 -0.65 -1.49
N LEU A 193 18.84 -0.84 -2.45
CA LEU A 193 20.09 -1.57 -2.26
C LEU A 193 21.03 -0.85 -1.27
N LYS A 194 21.12 0.47 -1.36
CA LYS A 194 21.93 1.31 -0.46
C LYS A 194 21.47 1.23 0.98
N HIS A 195 20.16 1.26 1.21
CA HIS A 195 19.57 1.31 2.55
C HIS A 195 19.15 -0.05 3.11
N ARG A 196 19.45 -1.17 2.46
CA ARG A 196 19.04 -2.53 2.88
C ARG A 196 19.38 -2.87 4.32
N GLU A 197 20.53 -2.37 4.83
CA GLU A 197 20.97 -2.65 6.20
C GLU A 197 19.99 -2.11 7.28
N LEU A 198 19.15 -1.12 6.93
CA LEU A 198 18.12 -0.62 7.82
C LEU A 198 17.07 -1.68 8.19
N LEU A 199 16.93 -2.74 7.39
CA LEU A 199 16.04 -3.87 7.71
C LEU A 199 16.41 -4.54 9.04
N LYS A 200 17.66 -4.50 9.47
CA LYS A 200 18.10 -5.00 10.79
C LYS A 200 17.43 -4.28 11.97
N LYS A 201 16.91 -3.08 11.75
CA LYS A 201 16.21 -2.27 12.76
C LYS A 201 14.71 -2.56 12.85
N ILE A 202 14.19 -3.37 11.92
CA ILE A 202 12.76 -3.71 11.86
C ILE A 202 12.50 -4.95 12.71
N ALA A 203 11.38 -4.92 13.45
CA ALA A 203 10.96 -6.05 14.26
C ALA A 203 10.76 -7.31 13.39
N PRO A 204 11.26 -8.48 13.83
CA PRO A 204 11.21 -9.73 13.04
C PRO A 204 9.79 -10.09 12.56
N GLU A 205 8.77 -9.83 13.37
CA GLU A 205 7.38 -10.14 13.05
C GLU A 205 6.88 -9.34 11.83
N ARG A 206 7.34 -8.08 11.70
CA ARG A 206 7.01 -7.24 10.54
C ARG A 206 7.72 -7.71 9.28
N LEU A 207 9.01 -8.07 9.41
CA LEU A 207 9.77 -8.65 8.30
C LEU A 207 9.12 -9.95 7.84
N GLN A 208 8.77 -10.83 8.78
CA GLN A 208 8.10 -12.09 8.49
C GLN A 208 6.75 -11.89 7.79
N ALA A 209 5.94 -10.93 8.24
CA ALA A 209 4.64 -10.65 7.65
C ALA A 209 4.76 -10.21 6.18
N GLU A 210 5.66 -9.27 5.86
CA GLU A 210 5.89 -8.81 4.49
C GLU A 210 6.57 -9.89 3.63
N PHE A 211 7.57 -10.58 4.18
CA PHE A 211 8.26 -11.67 3.48
C PHE A 211 7.32 -12.82 3.16
N SER A 212 6.42 -13.19 4.08
CA SER A 212 5.41 -14.22 3.84
C SER A 212 4.46 -13.88 2.69
N LYS A 213 4.15 -12.59 2.50
CA LYS A 213 3.34 -12.13 1.34
C LYS A 213 4.16 -12.12 0.06
N LEU A 214 5.45 -11.75 0.14
CA LEU A 214 6.36 -11.72 -1.01
C LEU A 214 6.49 -13.11 -1.65
N ILE A 215 6.74 -14.13 -0.84
CA ILE A 215 6.93 -15.50 -1.32
C ILE A 215 5.66 -16.17 -1.88
N LEU A 216 4.49 -15.55 -1.67
CA LEU A 216 3.23 -15.96 -2.30
C LEU A 216 3.00 -15.28 -3.64
N GLY A 217 3.84 -14.29 -3.98
CA GLY A 217 3.77 -13.63 -5.28
C GLY A 217 4.19 -14.56 -6.42
N GLU A 218 3.57 -14.41 -7.56
CA GLU A 218 3.83 -15.24 -8.75
C GLU A 218 5.28 -15.13 -9.23
N TRP A 219 5.92 -13.95 -9.02
CA TRP A 219 7.29 -13.63 -9.45
C TRP A 219 8.31 -13.70 -8.29
N ALA A 220 7.96 -14.40 -7.22
CA ALA A 220 8.78 -14.46 -6.01
C ALA A 220 10.19 -14.99 -6.26
N GLU A 221 10.35 -16.03 -7.05
CA GLU A 221 11.65 -16.64 -7.34
C GLU A 221 12.60 -15.67 -8.05
N GLN A 222 12.09 -14.94 -9.03
CA GLN A 222 12.86 -13.92 -9.74
C GLN A 222 13.33 -12.82 -8.80
N VAL A 223 12.41 -12.28 -7.97
CA VAL A 223 12.74 -11.22 -7.00
C VAL A 223 13.72 -11.70 -5.94
N LEU A 224 13.55 -12.93 -5.42
CA LEU A 224 14.47 -13.51 -4.45
C LEU A 224 15.88 -13.69 -5.02
N THR A 225 15.99 -14.05 -6.30
CA THR A 225 17.28 -14.22 -6.98
C THR A 225 17.94 -12.88 -7.25
N GLU A 226 17.20 -11.92 -7.81
CA GLU A 226 17.74 -10.61 -8.21
C GLU A 226 18.16 -9.75 -7.00
N TYR A 227 17.38 -9.82 -5.90
CA TYR A 227 17.60 -9.01 -4.70
C TYR A 227 18.16 -9.83 -3.53
N LEU A 228 18.83 -10.93 -3.78
CA LEU A 228 19.43 -11.79 -2.74
C LEU A 228 20.20 -11.03 -1.65
N PRO A 229 21.02 -10.02 -1.95
CA PRO A 229 21.74 -9.25 -0.92
C PRO A 229 20.82 -8.53 0.08
N VAL A 230 19.58 -8.21 -0.30
CA VAL A 230 18.60 -7.60 0.61
C VAL A 230 18.07 -8.64 1.61
N PHE A 231 17.78 -9.83 1.13
CA PHE A 231 17.28 -10.91 1.99
C PHE A 231 18.34 -11.43 2.94
N GLN A 232 19.61 -11.45 2.55
CA GLN A 232 20.73 -11.84 3.41
C GLN A 232 20.89 -10.96 4.65
N VAL A 233 20.36 -9.73 4.65
CA VAL A 233 20.41 -8.82 5.80
C VAL A 233 19.69 -9.39 7.03
N PHE A 234 18.57 -10.08 6.83
CA PHE A 234 17.74 -10.64 7.91
C PHE A 234 17.57 -12.17 7.82
N LEU A 235 18.04 -12.78 6.73
CA LEU A 235 18.14 -14.22 6.52
C LEU A 235 19.56 -14.55 6.04
N PRO A 236 20.57 -14.57 6.92
CA PRO A 236 21.98 -14.74 6.52
C PRO A 236 22.26 -16.03 5.76
N GLU A 237 21.47 -17.09 6.01
CA GLU A 237 21.60 -18.38 5.33
C GLU A 237 20.99 -18.41 3.91
N ALA A 238 20.39 -17.30 3.49
CA ALA A 238 19.71 -17.19 2.21
C ALA A 238 20.59 -17.57 1.00
N GLY A 239 21.89 -17.34 1.06
CA GLY A 239 22.82 -17.70 -0.01
C GLY A 239 23.39 -19.12 0.05
N GLN A 240 23.15 -19.87 1.13
CA GLN A 240 23.75 -21.20 1.34
C GLN A 240 22.86 -22.35 0.82
N ARG A 241 21.60 -22.10 0.55
CA ARG A 241 20.65 -23.11 0.09
C ARG A 241 20.37 -22.93 -1.40
N ARG A 242 20.43 -24.04 -2.15
CA ARG A 242 20.30 -24.09 -3.62
C ARG A 242 18.95 -23.66 -4.19
N SER A 243 17.95 -23.34 -3.34
CA SER A 243 16.61 -22.91 -3.76
C SER A 243 15.98 -22.02 -2.71
N ALA A 244 15.47 -20.88 -3.14
CA ALA A 244 14.69 -19.97 -2.29
C ALA A 244 13.50 -20.67 -1.61
N LEU A 245 12.93 -21.69 -2.25
CA LEU A 245 11.83 -22.53 -1.75
C LEU A 245 12.20 -23.30 -0.47
N SER A 246 13.49 -23.53 -0.19
CA SER A 246 13.91 -24.27 1.00
C SER A 246 13.64 -23.51 2.30
N TRP A 247 13.41 -22.20 2.26
CA TRP A 247 13.15 -21.36 3.43
C TRP A 247 11.67 -21.29 3.81
N LEU A 248 10.82 -21.79 2.94
CA LEU A 248 9.38 -21.77 3.16
C LEU A 248 8.96 -22.85 4.16
N PRO A 249 8.01 -22.56 5.05
CA PRO A 249 7.28 -23.59 5.77
C PRO A 249 6.70 -24.62 4.80
N ALA A 250 6.67 -25.89 5.21
CA ALA A 250 6.24 -26.99 4.35
C ALA A 250 4.87 -26.76 3.68
N GLU A 251 3.94 -26.12 4.39
CA GLU A 251 2.61 -25.76 3.90
C GLU A 251 2.62 -24.75 2.73
N LYS A 252 3.67 -23.94 2.64
CA LYS A 252 3.84 -22.92 1.58
C LYS A 252 4.68 -23.45 0.40
N LYS A 253 5.54 -24.46 0.62
CA LYS A 253 6.29 -25.15 -0.44
C LYS A 253 5.36 -25.85 -1.43
N LEU A 254 4.25 -26.39 -0.96
CA LEU A 254 3.25 -27.07 -1.79
C LEU A 254 2.53 -26.16 -2.79
N ARG A 255 2.44 -24.85 -2.52
CA ARG A 255 1.80 -23.89 -3.44
C ARG A 255 2.71 -23.38 -4.55
N LEU A 256 4.02 -23.53 -4.40
CA LEU A 256 5.03 -23.08 -5.36
C LEU A 256 5.62 -24.24 -6.19
N ALA A 257 5.26 -25.47 -5.85
CA ALA A 257 5.71 -26.68 -6.52
C ALA A 257 4.66 -27.25 -7.50
N GLY A 258 3.50 -26.62 -7.65
CA GLY A 258 2.44 -26.93 -8.61
C GLY A 258 2.26 -25.84 -9.63
#